data_e1df8622e3f4f14906d63709942c7c70
#
_entry.id   e1df8622e3f4f14906d63709942c7c70
#
_cell.length_a   1.000
_cell.length_b   1.000
_cell.length_c   1.000
_cell.angle_alpha   90.00
_cell.angle_beta   90.00
_cell.angle_gamma   90.00
#
_symmetry.space_group_name_H-M   'P 1'
#
loop_
_entity.id
_entity.type
_entity.pdbx_description
1 polymer ?
#
loop_
_entity_poly.entity_id
_entity_poly.type
_entity_poly.pdbx_seq_one_letter_code
_entity_poly.pdbx_strand_id
1 'polypeptide(L)'
;MKIIVAEKISASAVAQLQEPGWTVLTADQVHGKLEEHLETADALIVRSAVQADAKLLEHAKKLRVIGRAGVGVDNIDLEAATHKGIAVMNTPGANAVAVAEQTLGMMLAMARHLCRADALMHAGKWEKKSLQGTELRAKTLGIIGLGRIGMEVARRARAFGMELVAHDPFVSVSVAKEQGIGLAGLDELYAAADYITLHVGLTPQTTGMINQASIAKMKKGVRLVNCARGELVNEADLAQALQQGKVAAAALDVFAVEPPKNSPLLALENVVLTPHVGGSTFEAQEAVGVQIARQVKEYLKHGVIQNAVNVPSVSAEEYATMQPYIVLAERMGAFLAQVSEGSIEEISIRYSGHIAEWKTELIRNGAIKGILNQALEEKANLVNAAAIADARGLRVLESHKAKASTGGAGSVLSIFLKSSSEEHMVKGAVLHGDAPRLLHVDGIDVEAPLERNLIYLRNRDVPGVIGKVGTILGEESINIADFSLGRRAAEKDSEQPREAIAVVHVDGRVPEEVLTKLRTIPAVQKAKAVRLF
;
A
#
# COMPACT_ATOMS: atom_id res chain seq x y z
N MET A 1 19.93 -2.67 12.38
CA MET A 1 18.97 -1.74 11.78
C MET A 1 19.02 -0.40 12.50
N LYS A 2 18.89 0.72 11.78
CA LYS A 2 18.84 2.07 12.35
C LYS A 2 17.46 2.68 12.09
N ILE A 3 16.75 3.02 13.15
CA ILE A 3 15.40 3.60 13.10
C ILE A 3 15.46 5.03 13.63
N ILE A 4 14.90 5.96 12.89
CA ILE A 4 14.74 7.35 13.28
C ILE A 4 13.29 7.59 13.66
N VAL A 5 13.06 8.08 14.88
CA VAL A 5 11.79 8.60 15.35
C VAL A 5 11.89 10.13 15.38
N ALA A 6 11.54 10.75 14.26
CA ALA A 6 11.82 12.19 14.04
C ALA A 6 10.90 13.13 14.83
N GLU A 7 9.77 12.63 15.32
CA GLU A 7 8.84 13.37 16.16
C GLU A 7 8.46 12.54 17.40
N LYS A 8 8.11 13.21 18.48
CA LYS A 8 7.79 12.56 19.76
C LYS A 8 6.60 11.61 19.63
N ILE A 9 6.81 10.34 19.95
CA ILE A 9 5.78 9.30 20.12
C ILE A 9 5.84 8.80 21.58
N SER A 10 4.90 7.95 21.98
CA SER A 10 4.85 7.41 23.34
C SER A 10 6.09 6.57 23.69
N ALA A 11 6.43 6.50 24.96
CA ALA A 11 7.55 5.69 25.43
C ALA A 11 7.35 4.20 25.15
N SER A 12 6.11 3.70 25.25
CA SER A 12 5.74 2.33 24.90
C SER A 12 5.95 2.03 23.41
N ALA A 13 5.65 2.99 22.54
CA ALA A 13 5.91 2.87 21.10
C ALA A 13 7.42 2.79 20.80
N VAL A 14 8.24 3.62 21.47
CA VAL A 14 9.71 3.53 21.34
C VAL A 14 10.22 2.19 21.85
N ALA A 15 9.67 1.69 22.97
CA ALA A 15 10.05 0.39 23.52
C ALA A 15 9.74 -0.79 22.59
N GLN A 16 8.66 -0.70 21.77
CA GLN A 16 8.33 -1.71 20.75
C GLN A 16 9.41 -1.83 19.66
N LEU A 17 10.16 -0.76 19.39
CA LEU A 17 11.22 -0.74 18.38
C LEU A 17 12.55 -1.30 18.87
N GLN A 18 12.69 -1.55 20.17
CA GLN A 18 13.94 -2.08 20.74
C GLN A 18 14.11 -3.55 20.37
N GLU A 19 15.25 -3.87 19.74
CA GLU A 19 15.67 -5.22 19.38
C GLU A 19 17.21 -5.32 19.51
N PRO A 20 17.76 -6.49 19.81
CA PRO A 20 19.21 -6.68 19.81
C PRO A 20 19.85 -6.28 18.50
N GLY A 21 20.86 -5.42 18.55
CA GLY A 21 21.57 -4.90 17.37
C GLY A 21 20.83 -3.83 16.59
N TRP A 22 19.73 -3.28 17.11
CA TRP A 22 19.05 -2.14 16.53
C TRP A 22 19.42 -0.85 17.26
N THR A 23 19.51 0.24 16.49
CA THR A 23 19.71 1.60 17.01
C THR A 23 18.44 2.41 16.75
N VAL A 24 17.81 2.89 17.81
CA VAL A 24 16.62 3.76 17.73
C VAL A 24 17.03 5.15 18.19
N LEU A 25 16.96 6.12 17.28
CA LEU A 25 17.22 7.53 17.57
C LEU A 25 15.89 8.28 17.72
N THR A 26 15.72 8.96 18.85
CA THR A 26 14.50 9.73 19.15
C THR A 26 14.61 11.17 18.63
N ALA A 27 13.50 11.90 18.61
CA ALA A 27 13.40 13.28 18.14
C ALA A 27 14.49 14.20 18.71
N ASP A 28 14.74 14.11 20.03
CA ASP A 28 15.73 14.94 20.72
C ASP A 28 17.17 14.66 20.24
N GLN A 29 17.44 13.42 19.81
CA GLN A 29 18.77 12.98 19.33
C GLN A 29 19.02 13.37 17.87
N VAL A 30 17.97 13.54 17.07
CA VAL A 30 18.09 13.88 15.65
C VAL A 30 17.78 15.33 15.33
N HIS A 31 17.41 16.13 16.34
CA HIS A 31 17.07 17.53 16.15
C HIS A 31 18.18 18.33 15.47
N GLY A 32 17.87 18.99 14.34
CA GLY A 32 18.82 19.74 13.52
C GLY A 32 19.81 18.89 12.71
N LYS A 33 19.72 17.53 12.77
CA LYS A 33 20.61 16.60 12.06
C LYS A 33 19.86 15.47 11.37
N LEU A 34 18.58 15.66 11.07
CA LEU A 34 17.73 14.62 10.50
C LEU A 34 18.29 14.11 9.16
N GLU A 35 18.69 15.00 8.26
CA GLU A 35 19.24 14.67 6.95
C GLU A 35 20.50 13.79 7.07
N GLU A 36 21.42 14.15 7.97
CA GLU A 36 22.66 13.38 8.22
C GLU A 36 22.34 11.95 8.72
N HIS A 37 21.41 11.83 9.67
CA HIS A 37 21.04 10.54 10.20
C HIS A 37 20.29 9.67 9.20
N LEU A 38 19.53 10.29 8.27
CA LEU A 38 18.70 9.62 7.27
C LEU A 38 19.54 8.86 6.24
N GLU A 39 20.77 9.30 5.93
CA GLU A 39 21.67 8.60 4.99
C GLU A 39 21.93 7.13 5.32
N THR A 40 21.88 6.78 6.60
CA THR A 40 22.17 5.44 7.09
C THR A 40 20.99 4.73 7.74
N ALA A 41 19.81 5.37 7.73
CA ALA A 41 18.61 4.83 8.36
C ALA A 41 17.92 3.77 7.52
N ASP A 42 17.39 2.74 8.17
CA ASP A 42 16.54 1.71 7.58
C ASP A 42 15.05 2.10 7.65
N ALA A 43 14.65 2.87 8.69
CA ALA A 43 13.28 3.34 8.87
C ALA A 43 13.23 4.76 9.42
N LEU A 44 12.18 5.48 9.02
CA LEU A 44 11.81 6.81 9.52
C LEU A 44 10.39 6.77 10.06
N ILE A 45 10.20 7.22 11.29
CA ILE A 45 8.86 7.40 11.89
C ILE A 45 8.61 8.89 12.06
N VAL A 46 7.50 9.37 11.49
CA VAL A 46 7.07 10.77 11.53
C VAL A 46 5.63 10.88 12.05
N ARG A 47 5.23 12.10 12.39
CA ARG A 47 3.83 12.49 12.63
C ARG A 47 3.41 13.51 11.58
N SER A 48 3.09 14.74 11.95
CA SER A 48 2.57 15.76 11.04
C SER A 48 3.53 16.95 10.82
N ALA A 49 4.52 17.15 11.67
CA ALA A 49 5.40 18.32 11.59
C ALA A 49 6.55 18.13 10.59
N VAL A 50 7.13 16.93 10.53
CA VAL A 50 8.21 16.61 9.58
C VAL A 50 7.62 16.43 8.19
N GLN A 51 8.09 17.23 7.25
CA GLN A 51 7.77 17.07 5.83
C GLN A 51 8.77 16.10 5.20
N ALA A 52 8.31 14.88 4.88
CA ALA A 52 9.10 13.89 4.15
C ALA A 52 8.92 14.10 2.64
N ASP A 53 9.32 15.27 2.16
CA ASP A 53 9.27 15.68 0.77
C ASP A 53 10.41 15.06 -0.07
N ALA A 54 10.39 15.27 -1.38
CA ALA A 54 11.40 14.77 -2.30
C ALA A 54 12.81 15.20 -1.87
N LYS A 55 12.96 16.44 -1.37
CA LYS A 55 14.27 16.99 -0.94
C LYS A 55 14.83 16.24 0.27
N LEU A 56 14.02 16.03 1.31
CA LEU A 56 14.43 15.24 2.47
C LEU A 56 14.78 13.80 2.05
N LEU A 57 13.96 13.22 1.17
CA LEU A 57 14.15 11.85 0.68
C LEU A 57 15.40 11.66 -0.18
N GLU A 58 15.99 12.71 -0.75
CA GLU A 58 17.30 12.62 -1.43
C GLU A 58 18.40 12.06 -0.51
N HIS A 59 18.34 12.38 0.78
CA HIS A 59 19.28 11.88 1.80
C HIS A 59 19.00 10.43 2.21
N ALA A 60 17.86 9.86 1.83
CA ALA A 60 17.42 8.52 2.22
C ALA A 60 18.06 7.41 1.37
N LYS A 61 19.37 7.15 1.57
CA LYS A 61 20.16 6.20 0.74
C LYS A 61 19.85 4.73 1.03
N LYS A 62 19.36 4.40 2.24
CA LYS A 62 19.10 3.02 2.71
C LYS A 62 17.70 2.84 3.28
N LEU A 63 16.90 3.89 3.25
CA LEU A 63 15.59 3.89 3.86
C LEU A 63 14.66 2.88 3.14
N ARG A 64 14.02 2.03 3.90
CA ARG A 64 13.12 0.98 3.41
C ARG A 64 11.65 1.28 3.70
N VAL A 65 11.41 2.02 4.80
CA VAL A 65 10.05 2.30 5.26
C VAL A 65 9.94 3.65 5.95
N ILE A 66 8.86 4.36 5.66
CA ILE A 66 8.40 5.51 6.42
C ILE A 66 7.11 5.10 7.15
N GLY A 67 7.12 5.20 8.49
CA GLY A 67 5.95 5.00 9.32
C GLY A 67 5.34 6.33 9.74
N ARG A 68 4.10 6.61 9.32
CA ARG A 68 3.37 7.78 9.79
C ARG A 68 2.50 7.42 10.99
N ALA A 69 2.82 7.93 12.18
CA ALA A 69 1.99 7.76 13.38
C ALA A 69 0.73 8.63 13.29
N GLY A 70 -0.27 8.13 12.56
CA GLY A 70 -1.55 8.77 12.27
C GLY A 70 -2.14 8.29 10.95
N VAL A 71 -3.27 8.88 10.54
CA VAL A 71 -4.05 8.40 9.38
C VAL A 71 -3.64 9.08 8.07
N GLY A 72 -3.60 10.40 8.03
CA GLY A 72 -3.23 11.16 6.83
C GLY A 72 -1.73 11.02 6.55
N VAL A 73 -1.35 11.15 5.28
CA VAL A 73 0.05 11.10 4.82
C VAL A 73 0.42 12.33 3.99
N ASP A 74 -0.32 13.40 4.15
CA ASP A 74 -0.23 14.64 3.34
C ASP A 74 1.16 15.30 3.44
N ASN A 75 1.91 15.00 4.51
CA ASN A 75 3.28 15.47 4.73
C ASN A 75 4.36 14.53 4.16
N ILE A 76 3.98 13.52 3.36
CA ILE A 76 4.92 12.56 2.75
C ILE A 76 4.74 12.58 1.24
N ASP A 77 5.80 12.82 0.50
CA ASP A 77 5.81 12.68 -0.96
C ASP A 77 5.79 11.20 -1.33
N LEU A 78 4.58 10.70 -1.66
CA LEU A 78 4.35 9.29 -1.99
C LEU A 78 5.01 8.89 -3.30
N GLU A 79 5.10 9.79 -4.27
CA GLU A 79 5.74 9.52 -5.56
C GLU A 79 7.25 9.35 -5.39
N ALA A 80 7.90 10.31 -4.73
CA ALA A 80 9.33 10.24 -4.43
C ALA A 80 9.68 9.01 -3.58
N ALA A 81 8.86 8.70 -2.56
CA ALA A 81 9.05 7.51 -1.73
C ALA A 81 8.94 6.22 -2.56
N THR A 82 7.94 6.15 -3.46
CA THR A 82 7.73 4.98 -4.32
C THR A 82 8.87 4.79 -5.29
N HIS A 83 9.32 5.84 -5.97
CA HIS A 83 10.47 5.77 -6.87
C HIS A 83 11.73 5.24 -6.17
N LYS A 84 11.96 5.64 -4.92
CA LYS A 84 13.07 5.12 -4.10
C LYS A 84 12.83 3.74 -3.50
N GLY A 85 11.67 3.13 -3.75
CA GLY A 85 11.30 1.82 -3.20
C GLY A 85 11.04 1.83 -1.70
N ILE A 86 10.64 2.98 -1.13
CA ILE A 86 10.35 3.16 0.28
C ILE A 86 8.86 2.90 0.51
N ALA A 87 8.52 1.91 1.34
CA ALA A 87 7.14 1.66 1.76
C ALA A 87 6.67 2.77 2.72
N VAL A 88 5.50 3.35 2.46
CA VAL A 88 4.88 4.34 3.36
C VAL A 88 3.70 3.71 4.05
N MET A 89 3.77 3.57 5.38
CA MET A 89 2.75 2.96 6.22
C MET A 89 2.11 3.98 7.15
N ASN A 90 0.81 3.83 7.39
CA ASN A 90 0.06 4.66 8.33
C ASN A 90 -0.69 3.81 9.38
N THR A 91 -1.50 4.46 10.23
CA THR A 91 -2.28 3.79 11.29
C THR A 91 -3.77 4.06 11.13
N PRO A 92 -4.43 3.48 10.13
CA PRO A 92 -5.83 3.77 9.86
C PRO A 92 -6.74 3.29 10.99
N GLY A 93 -7.56 4.21 11.50
CA GLY A 93 -8.57 3.94 12.54
C GLY A 93 -8.08 4.03 13.98
N ALA A 94 -6.78 4.14 14.24
CA ALA A 94 -6.27 4.20 15.61
C ALA A 94 -6.74 5.47 16.38
N ASN A 95 -7.08 6.54 15.67
CA ASN A 95 -7.62 7.78 16.24
C ASN A 95 -9.12 7.99 15.99
N ALA A 96 -9.84 6.98 15.45
CA ALA A 96 -11.22 7.16 14.99
C ALA A 96 -12.17 7.60 16.11
N VAL A 97 -12.01 7.03 17.28
CA VAL A 97 -12.81 7.40 18.48
C VAL A 97 -12.55 8.85 18.87
N ALA A 98 -11.28 9.26 18.99
CA ALA A 98 -10.91 10.62 19.37
C ALA A 98 -11.49 11.68 18.42
N VAL A 99 -11.35 11.45 17.09
CA VAL A 99 -11.90 12.39 16.09
C VAL A 99 -13.43 12.41 16.13
N ALA A 100 -14.09 11.26 16.34
CA ALA A 100 -15.54 11.21 16.47
C ALA A 100 -16.04 11.97 17.72
N GLU A 101 -15.33 11.86 18.83
CA GLU A 101 -15.66 12.59 20.06
C GLU A 101 -15.42 14.10 19.90
N GLN A 102 -14.31 14.49 19.27
CA GLN A 102 -14.06 15.89 18.90
C GLN A 102 -15.20 16.43 18.00
N THR A 103 -15.62 15.69 16.99
CA THR A 103 -16.71 16.06 16.09
C THR A 103 -18.00 16.33 16.87
N LEU A 104 -18.41 15.41 17.75
CA LEU A 104 -19.61 15.58 18.57
C LEU A 104 -19.45 16.72 19.60
N GLY A 105 -18.26 16.86 20.20
CA GLY A 105 -17.92 17.97 21.10
C GLY A 105 -18.09 19.33 20.41
N MET A 106 -17.58 19.47 19.18
CA MET A 106 -17.73 20.69 18.37
C MET A 106 -19.19 20.91 17.94
N MET A 107 -19.95 19.86 17.60
CA MET A 107 -21.39 19.96 17.33
C MET A 107 -22.14 20.52 18.54
N LEU A 108 -21.87 20.01 19.74
CA LEU A 108 -22.48 20.49 20.98
C LEU A 108 -22.05 21.91 21.32
N ALA A 109 -20.76 22.24 21.16
CA ALA A 109 -20.23 23.59 21.40
C ALA A 109 -20.93 24.61 20.48
N MET A 110 -21.12 24.29 19.22
CA MET A 110 -21.82 25.10 18.23
C MET A 110 -23.34 25.20 18.53
N ALA A 111 -23.99 24.06 18.84
CA ALA A 111 -25.42 24.01 19.11
C ALA A 111 -25.84 24.78 20.37
N ARG A 112 -24.96 24.85 21.35
CA ARG A 112 -25.22 25.45 22.68
C ARG A 112 -24.41 26.71 22.96
N HIS A 113 -23.68 27.25 21.96
CA HIS A 113 -22.84 28.43 22.07
C HIS A 113 -21.80 28.35 23.21
N LEU A 114 -21.24 27.16 23.49
CA LEU A 114 -20.43 26.94 24.71
C LEU A 114 -19.19 27.84 24.75
N CYS A 115 -18.45 27.95 23.64
CA CYS A 115 -17.24 28.79 23.60
C CYS A 115 -17.55 30.27 23.85
N ARG A 116 -18.66 30.78 23.29
CA ARG A 116 -19.09 32.15 23.51
C ARG A 116 -19.60 32.35 24.94
N ALA A 117 -20.36 31.42 25.48
CA ALA A 117 -20.86 31.47 26.84
C ALA A 117 -19.71 31.53 27.87
N ASP A 118 -18.70 30.67 27.68
CA ASP A 118 -17.51 30.62 28.51
C ASP A 118 -16.74 31.94 28.46
N ALA A 119 -16.47 32.45 27.27
CA ALA A 119 -15.78 33.73 27.08
C ALA A 119 -16.52 34.92 27.73
N LEU A 120 -17.86 34.97 27.62
CA LEU A 120 -18.66 35.98 28.26
C LEU A 120 -18.58 35.91 29.81
N MET A 121 -18.64 34.68 30.36
CA MET A 121 -18.50 34.48 31.80
C MET A 121 -17.12 34.90 32.31
N HIS A 122 -16.06 34.55 31.62
CA HIS A 122 -14.70 35.01 31.96
C HIS A 122 -14.54 36.53 31.84
N ALA A 123 -15.30 37.18 30.94
CA ALA A 123 -15.36 38.65 30.84
C ALA A 123 -16.30 39.32 31.85
N GLY A 124 -16.88 38.56 32.81
CA GLY A 124 -17.81 39.06 33.82
C GLY A 124 -19.18 39.46 33.29
N LYS A 125 -19.56 39.00 32.07
CA LYS A 125 -20.83 39.35 31.42
C LYS A 125 -21.88 38.24 31.58
N TRP A 126 -23.09 38.65 31.99
CA TRP A 126 -24.25 37.74 32.15
C TRP A 126 -25.27 37.95 31.05
N GLU A 127 -25.05 37.34 29.87
CA GLU A 127 -25.85 37.56 28.64
C GLU A 127 -26.72 36.35 28.26
N LYS A 128 -27.52 35.86 29.19
CA LYS A 128 -28.33 34.65 29.03
C LYS A 128 -29.23 34.64 27.76
N LYS A 129 -29.83 35.79 27.41
CA LYS A 129 -30.78 35.89 26.28
C LYS A 129 -30.11 35.67 24.92
N SER A 130 -28.84 36.06 24.75
CA SER A 130 -28.10 35.93 23.49
C SER A 130 -27.54 34.51 23.25
N LEU A 131 -27.67 33.62 24.25
CA LEU A 131 -27.10 32.26 24.25
C LEU A 131 -28.17 31.17 24.08
N GLN A 132 -29.35 31.49 23.51
CA GLN A 132 -30.38 30.49 23.25
C GLN A 132 -29.90 29.52 22.14
N GLY A 133 -29.63 28.27 22.52
CA GLY A 133 -29.17 27.20 21.60
C GLY A 133 -30.27 26.31 21.06
N THR A 134 -29.84 25.22 20.46
CA THR A 134 -30.71 24.15 19.89
C THR A 134 -30.30 22.79 20.44
N GLU A 135 -31.23 21.83 20.44
CA GLU A 135 -30.96 20.43 20.75
C GLU A 135 -30.55 19.69 19.48
N LEU A 136 -29.72 18.62 19.65
CA LEU A 136 -29.41 17.70 18.58
C LEU A 136 -30.53 16.67 18.33
N ARG A 137 -31.32 16.37 19.34
CA ARG A 137 -32.44 15.44 19.28
C ARG A 137 -33.41 15.80 18.14
N ALA A 138 -33.81 14.76 17.38
CA ALA A 138 -34.72 14.87 16.24
C ALA A 138 -34.21 15.80 15.10
N LYS A 139 -32.90 16.07 15.07
CA LYS A 139 -32.25 16.72 13.94
C LYS A 139 -31.63 15.68 13.03
N THR A 140 -31.61 15.95 11.75
CA THR A 140 -30.95 15.09 10.74
C THR A 140 -29.48 15.42 10.64
N LEU A 141 -28.61 14.43 10.88
CA LEU A 141 -27.18 14.51 10.63
C LEU A 141 -26.85 13.89 9.27
N GLY A 142 -26.36 14.69 8.35
CA GLY A 142 -25.77 14.26 7.09
C GLY A 142 -24.29 13.91 7.28
N ILE A 143 -23.92 12.65 7.03
CA ILE A 143 -22.55 12.16 7.19
C ILE A 143 -21.97 11.92 5.79
N ILE A 144 -20.93 12.66 5.41
CA ILE A 144 -20.23 12.47 4.15
C ILE A 144 -18.97 11.65 4.42
N GLY A 145 -19.02 10.36 4.02
CA GLY A 145 -18.01 9.35 4.33
C GLY A 145 -18.38 8.48 5.55
N LEU A 146 -18.72 7.21 5.32
CA LEU A 146 -19.00 6.20 6.34
C LEU A 146 -17.82 5.26 6.61
N GLY A 147 -16.60 5.78 6.51
CA GLY A 147 -15.41 5.10 6.96
C GLY A 147 -15.37 4.91 8.49
N ARG A 148 -14.22 4.56 9.03
CA ARG A 148 -14.05 4.27 10.47
C ARG A 148 -14.51 5.43 11.37
N ILE A 149 -14.16 6.68 11.02
CA ILE A 149 -14.56 7.87 11.79
C ILE A 149 -16.06 8.13 11.62
N GLY A 150 -16.58 8.14 10.39
CA GLY A 150 -18.00 8.40 10.12
C GLY A 150 -18.93 7.43 10.84
N MET A 151 -18.56 6.15 10.93
CA MET A 151 -19.30 5.13 11.69
C MET A 151 -19.26 5.39 13.20
N GLU A 152 -18.13 5.81 13.75
CA GLU A 152 -18.01 6.17 15.17
C GLU A 152 -18.83 7.43 15.50
N VAL A 153 -18.90 8.40 14.58
CA VAL A 153 -19.78 9.58 14.72
C VAL A 153 -21.24 9.16 14.64
N ALA A 154 -21.61 8.34 13.65
CA ALA A 154 -22.99 7.85 13.49
C ALA A 154 -23.50 7.14 14.75
N ARG A 155 -22.69 6.24 15.32
CA ARG A 155 -23.02 5.52 16.56
C ARG A 155 -23.31 6.45 17.72
N ARG A 156 -22.49 7.49 17.89
CA ARG A 156 -22.65 8.47 18.97
C ARG A 156 -23.81 9.44 18.72
N ALA A 157 -23.98 9.91 17.48
CA ALA A 157 -25.06 10.82 17.11
C ALA A 157 -26.44 10.17 17.30
N ARG A 158 -26.56 8.85 17.06
CA ARG A 158 -27.78 8.11 17.37
C ARG A 158 -28.12 8.15 18.87
N ALA A 159 -27.13 8.07 19.75
CA ALA A 159 -27.35 8.16 21.20
C ALA A 159 -27.89 9.54 21.62
N PHE A 160 -27.62 10.58 20.82
CA PHE A 160 -28.26 11.90 20.98
C PHE A 160 -29.66 12.01 20.36
N GLY A 161 -30.20 10.91 19.83
CA GLY A 161 -31.53 10.90 19.20
C GLY A 161 -31.59 11.64 17.86
N MET A 162 -30.46 11.71 17.13
CA MET A 162 -30.42 12.25 15.78
C MET A 162 -30.88 11.24 14.75
N GLU A 163 -31.49 11.72 13.65
CA GLU A 163 -31.72 10.94 12.44
C GLU A 163 -30.46 10.97 11.57
N LEU A 164 -30.10 9.82 10.96
CA LEU A 164 -28.85 9.66 10.25
C LEU A 164 -29.08 9.42 8.77
N VAL A 165 -28.50 10.28 7.94
CA VAL A 165 -28.41 10.09 6.49
C VAL A 165 -26.94 10.21 6.08
N ALA A 166 -26.47 9.33 5.22
CA ALA A 166 -25.06 9.34 4.81
C ALA A 166 -24.88 9.22 3.31
N HIS A 167 -23.77 9.73 2.84
CA HIS A 167 -23.25 9.52 1.49
C HIS A 167 -21.91 8.82 1.54
N ASP A 168 -21.84 7.60 1.00
CA ASP A 168 -20.61 6.86 0.81
C ASP A 168 -20.78 5.91 -0.39
N PRO A 169 -20.04 6.08 -1.50
CA PRO A 169 -20.17 5.23 -2.67
C PRO A 169 -19.60 3.81 -2.48
N PHE A 170 -18.88 3.56 -1.39
CA PHE A 170 -18.20 2.28 -1.13
C PHE A 170 -18.87 1.44 -0.04
N VAL A 171 -19.93 1.96 0.59
CA VAL A 171 -20.69 1.23 1.63
C VAL A 171 -21.99 0.70 1.04
N SER A 172 -22.27 -0.59 1.22
CA SER A 172 -23.51 -1.19 0.74
C SER A 172 -24.72 -0.75 1.56
N VAL A 173 -25.89 -0.73 0.91
CA VAL A 173 -27.17 -0.39 1.55
C VAL A 173 -27.48 -1.32 2.74
N SER A 174 -27.12 -2.60 2.66
CA SER A 174 -27.31 -3.56 3.74
C SER A 174 -26.52 -3.19 5.00
N VAL A 175 -25.21 -2.88 4.83
CA VAL A 175 -24.33 -2.49 5.94
C VAL A 175 -24.81 -1.20 6.61
N ALA A 176 -25.17 -0.19 5.82
CA ALA A 176 -25.68 1.06 6.38
C ALA A 176 -27.02 0.85 7.13
N LYS A 177 -27.94 0.06 6.57
CA LYS A 177 -29.24 -0.25 7.17
C LYS A 177 -29.13 -1.00 8.49
N GLU A 178 -28.21 -1.97 8.60
CA GLU A 178 -27.90 -2.66 9.86
C GLU A 178 -27.45 -1.69 10.96
N GLN A 179 -26.77 -0.63 10.57
CA GLN A 179 -26.37 0.45 11.47
C GLN A 179 -27.46 1.52 11.64
N GLY A 180 -28.68 1.35 11.04
CA GLY A 180 -29.78 2.30 11.08
C GLY A 180 -29.45 3.64 10.43
N ILE A 181 -28.67 3.63 9.35
CA ILE A 181 -28.25 4.80 8.58
C ILE A 181 -28.91 4.73 7.21
N GLY A 182 -29.59 5.80 6.79
CA GLY A 182 -30.10 5.94 5.42
C GLY A 182 -28.95 6.33 4.48
N LEU A 183 -28.79 5.63 3.34
CA LEU A 183 -27.89 6.10 2.29
C LEU A 183 -28.64 6.99 1.30
N ALA A 184 -27.99 8.06 0.87
CA ALA A 184 -28.56 9.04 -0.07
C ALA A 184 -27.48 9.57 -1.03
N GLY A 185 -27.92 10.13 -2.15
CA GLY A 185 -27.08 10.96 -2.99
C GLY A 185 -26.65 12.25 -2.28
N LEU A 186 -25.56 12.90 -2.72
CA LEU A 186 -25.08 14.14 -2.09
C LEU A 186 -26.16 15.23 -2.07
N ASP A 187 -26.90 15.43 -3.16
CA ASP A 187 -27.92 16.47 -3.27
C ASP A 187 -29.09 16.20 -2.31
N GLU A 188 -29.50 14.94 -2.17
CA GLU A 188 -30.53 14.54 -1.22
C GLU A 188 -30.08 14.73 0.23
N LEU A 189 -28.82 14.37 0.53
CA LEU A 189 -28.23 14.61 1.85
C LEU A 189 -28.20 16.11 2.16
N TYR A 190 -27.73 16.95 1.24
CA TYR A 190 -27.70 18.40 1.43
C TYR A 190 -29.08 18.99 1.71
N ALA A 191 -30.12 18.53 0.99
CA ALA A 191 -31.49 18.98 1.18
C ALA A 191 -32.14 18.49 2.49
N ALA A 192 -31.72 17.32 2.99
CA ALA A 192 -32.32 16.69 4.18
C ALA A 192 -31.65 17.10 5.50
N ALA A 193 -30.36 17.42 5.50
CA ALA A 193 -29.56 17.55 6.70
C ALA A 193 -29.72 18.90 7.43
N ASP A 194 -29.86 18.86 8.76
CA ASP A 194 -29.76 20.02 9.65
C ASP A 194 -28.30 20.27 10.09
N TYR A 195 -27.52 19.19 10.18
CA TYR A 195 -26.06 19.19 10.41
C TYR A 195 -25.40 18.36 9.34
N ILE A 196 -24.25 18.79 8.85
CA ILE A 196 -23.42 18.05 7.91
C ILE A 196 -22.03 17.91 8.49
N THR A 197 -21.49 16.69 8.48
CA THR A 197 -20.13 16.38 8.93
C THR A 197 -19.36 15.63 7.86
N LEU A 198 -18.07 15.99 7.71
CA LEU A 198 -17.18 15.49 6.67
C LEU A 198 -16.20 14.47 7.25
N HIS A 199 -16.15 13.27 6.66
CA HIS A 199 -15.24 12.18 7.04
C HIS A 199 -14.68 11.46 5.83
N VAL A 200 -14.42 12.20 4.75
CA VAL A 200 -13.80 11.72 3.51
C VAL A 200 -12.33 12.13 3.42
N GLY A 201 -11.54 11.39 2.67
CA GLY A 201 -10.17 11.76 2.32
C GLY A 201 -10.13 12.89 1.28
N LEU A 202 -8.98 13.55 1.18
CA LEU A 202 -8.71 14.53 0.14
C LEU A 202 -8.36 13.81 -1.18
N THR A 203 -9.14 14.11 -2.21
CA THR A 203 -8.95 13.61 -3.58
C THR A 203 -9.32 14.73 -4.56
N PRO A 204 -8.97 14.63 -5.86
CA PRO A 204 -9.45 15.59 -6.85
C PRO A 204 -10.98 15.75 -6.88
N GLN A 205 -11.74 14.69 -6.53
CA GLN A 205 -13.22 14.70 -6.53
C GLN A 205 -13.79 15.32 -5.25
N THR A 206 -13.06 15.30 -4.14
CA THR A 206 -13.53 15.83 -2.84
C THR A 206 -12.98 17.22 -2.54
N THR A 207 -11.93 17.65 -3.23
CA THR A 207 -11.37 19.01 -3.09
C THR A 207 -12.44 20.06 -3.40
N GLY A 208 -12.66 20.97 -2.47
CA GLY A 208 -13.65 22.04 -2.60
C GLY A 208 -15.10 21.55 -2.75
N MET A 209 -15.42 20.34 -2.29
CA MET A 209 -16.78 19.79 -2.41
C MET A 209 -17.84 20.60 -1.65
N ILE A 210 -17.44 21.30 -0.59
CA ILE A 210 -18.28 22.30 0.08
C ILE A 210 -17.90 23.68 -0.46
N ASN A 211 -18.75 24.20 -1.35
CA ASN A 211 -18.59 25.45 -2.05
C ASN A 211 -19.96 26.15 -2.22
N GLN A 212 -19.99 27.30 -2.86
CA GLN A 212 -21.21 28.07 -3.08
C GLN A 212 -22.35 27.24 -3.69
N ALA A 213 -22.02 26.39 -4.68
CA ALA A 213 -23.05 25.59 -5.39
C ALA A 213 -23.64 24.48 -4.51
N SER A 214 -22.80 23.77 -3.73
CA SER A 214 -23.28 22.76 -2.78
C SER A 214 -24.02 23.38 -1.59
N ILE A 215 -23.52 24.50 -1.06
CA ILE A 215 -24.18 25.25 0.03
C ILE A 215 -25.58 25.74 -0.40
N ALA A 216 -25.73 26.18 -1.65
CA ALA A 216 -27.03 26.58 -2.18
C ALA A 216 -28.11 25.49 -2.07
N LYS A 217 -27.73 24.20 -2.22
CA LYS A 217 -28.62 23.03 -2.10
C LYS A 217 -28.96 22.65 -0.67
N MET A 218 -28.22 23.11 0.33
CA MET A 218 -28.42 22.79 1.74
C MET A 218 -29.67 23.49 2.32
N LYS A 219 -30.16 23.00 3.44
CA LYS A 219 -31.21 23.71 4.20
C LYS A 219 -30.72 25.10 4.63
N LYS A 220 -31.63 26.09 4.66
CA LYS A 220 -31.34 27.36 5.33
C LYS A 220 -31.15 27.12 6.82
N GLY A 221 -30.05 27.63 7.37
CA GLY A 221 -29.70 27.44 8.76
C GLY A 221 -28.99 26.11 9.08
N VAL A 222 -28.51 25.40 8.07
CA VAL A 222 -27.66 24.21 8.21
C VAL A 222 -26.40 24.54 9.04
N ARG A 223 -25.89 23.53 9.72
CA ARG A 223 -24.62 23.62 10.46
C ARG A 223 -23.61 22.66 9.87
N LEU A 224 -22.36 23.11 9.69
CA LEU A 224 -21.29 22.34 9.06
C LEU A 224 -20.20 22.01 10.07
N VAL A 225 -19.70 20.75 10.04
CA VAL A 225 -18.55 20.30 10.84
C VAL A 225 -17.50 19.69 9.94
N ASN A 226 -16.24 20.12 10.11
CA ASN A 226 -15.12 19.54 9.38
C ASN A 226 -13.95 19.23 10.34
N CYS A 227 -13.77 17.95 10.62
CA CYS A 227 -12.62 17.39 11.33
C CYS A 227 -11.84 16.41 10.41
N ALA A 228 -11.93 16.59 9.08
CA ALA A 228 -11.29 15.71 8.10
C ALA A 228 -10.09 16.40 7.42
N ARG A 229 -10.34 17.21 6.36
CA ARG A 229 -9.31 18.00 5.68
C ARG A 229 -9.86 19.38 5.34
N GLY A 230 -9.03 20.41 5.50
CA GLY A 230 -9.43 21.80 5.26
C GLY A 230 -9.83 22.06 3.82
N GLU A 231 -9.11 21.49 2.87
CA GLU A 231 -9.32 21.68 1.43
C GLU A 231 -10.65 21.10 0.89
N LEU A 232 -11.38 20.34 1.72
CA LEU A 232 -12.75 19.89 1.38
C LEU A 232 -13.73 21.05 1.33
N VAL A 233 -13.40 22.19 1.97
CA VAL A 233 -14.28 23.35 2.13
C VAL A 233 -13.63 24.57 1.49
N ASN A 234 -14.37 25.26 0.62
CA ASN A 234 -14.00 26.60 0.19
C ASN A 234 -14.32 27.57 1.32
N GLU A 235 -13.27 28.04 2.03
CA GLU A 235 -13.42 28.90 3.22
C GLU A 235 -14.08 30.25 2.92
N ALA A 236 -13.85 30.81 1.72
CA ALA A 236 -14.45 32.09 1.30
C ALA A 236 -15.96 31.92 1.08
N ASP A 237 -16.39 30.87 0.38
CA ASP A 237 -17.80 30.57 0.14
C ASP A 237 -18.54 30.27 1.45
N LEU A 238 -17.88 29.51 2.36
CA LEU A 238 -18.44 29.22 3.67
C LEU A 238 -18.58 30.49 4.51
N ALA A 239 -17.57 31.36 4.54
CA ALA A 239 -17.63 32.64 5.26
C ALA A 239 -18.76 33.51 4.76
N GLN A 240 -18.95 33.64 3.46
CA GLN A 240 -20.07 34.37 2.86
C GLN A 240 -21.42 33.78 3.27
N ALA A 241 -21.55 32.44 3.23
CA ALA A 241 -22.78 31.76 3.62
C ALA A 241 -23.13 31.91 5.11
N LEU A 242 -22.11 31.94 5.97
CA LEU A 242 -22.25 32.23 7.42
C LEU A 242 -22.74 33.66 7.67
N GLN A 243 -22.17 34.65 6.96
CA GLN A 243 -22.58 36.06 7.06
C GLN A 243 -24.02 36.30 6.56
N GLN A 244 -24.42 35.58 5.51
CA GLN A 244 -25.79 35.64 4.93
C GLN A 244 -26.83 34.82 5.72
N GLY A 245 -26.41 34.03 6.72
CA GLY A 245 -27.29 33.16 7.50
C GLY A 245 -27.85 31.97 6.70
N LYS A 246 -27.29 31.63 5.55
CA LYS A 246 -27.58 30.37 4.84
C LYS A 246 -27.02 29.18 5.62
N VAL A 247 -25.79 29.31 6.12
CA VAL A 247 -25.18 28.44 7.14
C VAL A 247 -25.32 29.15 8.48
N ALA A 248 -25.96 28.52 9.46
CA ALA A 248 -26.18 29.14 10.76
C ALA A 248 -24.89 29.18 11.59
N ALA A 249 -24.09 28.13 11.53
CA ALA A 249 -22.83 28.02 12.23
C ALA A 249 -21.93 26.96 11.56
N ALA A 250 -20.61 27.05 11.77
CA ALA A 250 -19.66 26.04 11.37
C ALA A 250 -18.69 25.69 12.50
N ALA A 251 -18.17 24.48 12.48
CA ALA A 251 -17.15 24.00 13.41
C ALA A 251 -16.02 23.34 12.61
N LEU A 252 -14.79 23.85 12.74
CA LEU A 252 -13.66 23.45 11.92
C LEU A 252 -12.45 23.15 12.80
N ASP A 253 -11.93 21.94 12.68
CA ASP A 253 -10.69 21.51 13.31
C ASP A 253 -9.50 21.60 12.33
N VAL A 254 -9.79 21.77 11.03
CA VAL A 254 -8.82 21.75 9.93
C VAL A 254 -9.04 22.90 8.96
N PHE A 255 -7.97 23.35 8.29
CA PHE A 255 -7.98 24.52 7.40
C PHE A 255 -7.22 24.20 6.11
N ALA A 256 -7.55 24.90 5.02
CA ALA A 256 -6.88 24.73 3.74
C ALA A 256 -5.38 25.09 3.81
N VAL A 257 -5.02 26.00 4.71
CA VAL A 257 -3.63 26.33 5.05
C VAL A 257 -3.50 26.31 6.56
N GLU A 258 -2.61 25.50 7.08
CA GLU A 258 -2.35 25.37 8.52
C GLU A 258 -0.95 25.88 8.88
N PRO A 259 -0.80 26.84 9.82
CA PRO A 259 -1.84 27.57 10.56
C PRO A 259 -2.62 28.59 9.70
N PRO A 260 -3.91 28.81 9.98
CA PRO A 260 -4.84 29.60 9.12
C PRO A 260 -4.69 31.11 9.34
N LYS A 261 -3.52 31.69 9.04
CA LYS A 261 -3.20 33.10 9.32
C LYS A 261 -4.16 34.12 8.65
N ASN A 262 -4.70 33.78 7.49
CA ASN A 262 -5.51 34.70 6.66
C ASN A 262 -6.91 34.15 6.38
N SER A 263 -7.39 33.17 7.11
CA SER A 263 -8.72 32.61 6.90
C SER A 263 -9.81 33.64 7.25
N PRO A 264 -10.80 33.87 6.36
CA PRO A 264 -11.91 34.76 6.65
C PRO A 264 -12.80 34.26 7.79
N LEU A 265 -12.68 32.99 8.15
CA LEU A 265 -13.45 32.36 9.21
C LEU A 265 -13.02 32.80 10.62
N LEU A 266 -11.78 33.25 10.80
CA LEU A 266 -11.22 33.66 12.10
C LEU A 266 -11.95 34.86 12.72
N ALA A 267 -12.57 35.69 11.89
CA ALA A 267 -13.28 36.91 12.33
C ALA A 267 -14.77 36.68 12.63
N LEU A 268 -15.30 35.47 12.42
CA LEU A 268 -16.72 35.19 12.55
C LEU A 268 -17.07 34.65 13.94
N GLU A 269 -18.13 35.20 14.56
CA GLU A 269 -18.58 34.76 15.89
C GLU A 269 -19.39 33.47 15.91
N ASN A 270 -19.95 33.07 14.74
CA ASN A 270 -20.76 31.86 14.58
C ASN A 270 -19.95 30.65 14.10
N VAL A 271 -18.65 30.64 14.41
CA VAL A 271 -17.77 29.50 14.13
C VAL A 271 -17.09 29.01 15.41
N VAL A 272 -16.83 27.70 15.48
CA VAL A 272 -16.02 27.04 16.51
C VAL A 272 -14.77 26.52 15.82
N LEU A 273 -13.60 26.95 16.26
CA LEU A 273 -12.32 26.64 15.62
C LEU A 273 -11.39 25.95 16.61
N THR A 274 -10.72 24.89 16.16
CA THR A 274 -9.68 24.19 16.92
C THR A 274 -8.45 23.93 16.03
N PRO A 275 -7.21 23.87 16.60
CA PRO A 275 -5.98 23.84 15.82
C PRO A 275 -5.56 22.41 15.47
N HIS A 276 -6.38 21.69 14.69
CA HIS A 276 -6.15 20.32 14.20
C HIS A 276 -5.82 19.33 15.34
N VAL A 277 -6.70 19.27 16.33
CA VAL A 277 -6.52 18.46 17.55
C VAL A 277 -7.43 17.23 17.63
N GLY A 278 -8.18 16.92 16.58
CA GLY A 278 -9.12 15.79 16.57
C GLY A 278 -8.52 14.45 17.00
N GLY A 279 -7.24 14.20 16.68
CA GLY A 279 -6.49 13.02 17.14
C GLY A 279 -5.60 13.26 18.36
N SER A 280 -5.69 14.39 19.04
CA SER A 280 -4.76 14.79 20.11
C SER A 280 -5.24 14.36 21.50
N THR A 281 -5.55 13.08 21.68
CA THR A 281 -5.82 12.47 22.98
C THR A 281 -4.68 11.54 23.38
N PHE A 282 -4.52 11.29 24.68
CA PHE A 282 -3.48 10.37 25.17
C PHE A 282 -3.65 8.97 24.56
N GLU A 283 -4.88 8.46 24.53
CA GLU A 283 -5.22 7.13 24.02
C GLU A 283 -4.95 7.03 22.51
N ALA A 284 -5.35 8.02 21.71
CA ALA A 284 -5.10 8.02 20.28
C ALA A 284 -3.61 8.12 19.97
N GLN A 285 -2.86 8.99 20.69
CA GLN A 285 -1.41 9.14 20.51
C GLN A 285 -0.65 7.87 20.88
N GLU A 286 -1.07 7.19 21.94
CA GLU A 286 -0.55 5.88 22.35
C GLU A 286 -0.83 4.83 21.26
N ALA A 287 -2.09 4.72 20.84
CA ALA A 287 -2.52 3.73 19.85
C ALA A 287 -1.81 3.89 18.50
N VAL A 288 -1.71 5.11 17.96
CA VAL A 288 -1.02 5.35 16.69
C VAL A 288 0.48 5.08 16.80
N GLY A 289 1.10 5.44 17.95
CA GLY A 289 2.52 5.20 18.20
C GLY A 289 2.86 3.71 18.25
N VAL A 290 2.14 2.96 19.07
CA VAL A 290 2.34 1.51 19.24
C VAL A 290 2.06 0.76 17.95
N GLN A 291 0.98 1.11 17.24
CA GLN A 291 0.62 0.46 16.00
C GLN A 291 1.68 0.67 14.92
N ILE A 292 2.17 1.90 14.71
CA ILE A 292 3.17 2.15 13.67
C ILE A 292 4.52 1.53 14.02
N ALA A 293 4.92 1.55 15.29
CA ALA A 293 6.14 0.91 15.74
C ALA A 293 6.13 -0.60 15.44
N ARG A 294 5.01 -1.28 15.73
CA ARG A 294 4.83 -2.69 15.44
C ARG A 294 4.89 -2.96 13.94
N GLN A 295 4.19 -2.19 13.11
CA GLN A 295 4.17 -2.36 11.65
C GLN A 295 5.57 -2.18 11.03
N VAL A 296 6.29 -1.13 11.43
CA VAL A 296 7.66 -0.87 10.98
C VAL A 296 8.59 -2.01 11.39
N LYS A 297 8.48 -2.50 12.63
CA LYS A 297 9.26 -3.62 13.14
C LYS A 297 9.01 -4.91 12.35
N GLU A 298 7.75 -5.27 12.12
CA GLU A 298 7.36 -6.45 11.33
C GLU A 298 7.88 -6.36 9.89
N TYR A 299 7.81 -5.18 9.29
CA TYR A 299 8.36 -4.98 7.96
C TYR A 299 9.88 -5.15 7.91
N LEU A 300 10.60 -4.57 8.86
CA LEU A 300 12.07 -4.66 8.90
C LEU A 300 12.56 -6.10 9.16
N LYS A 301 11.83 -6.88 9.99
CA LYS A 301 12.19 -8.26 10.34
C LYS A 301 11.74 -9.28 9.31
N HIS A 302 10.51 -9.14 8.82
CA HIS A 302 9.83 -10.19 8.06
C HIS A 302 9.35 -9.74 6.68
N GLY A 303 9.52 -8.46 6.32
CA GLY A 303 9.05 -7.90 5.05
C GLY A 303 7.52 -7.72 4.98
N VAL A 304 6.81 -7.87 6.10
CA VAL A 304 5.33 -7.79 6.14
C VAL A 304 4.86 -6.37 5.90
N ILE A 305 4.14 -6.13 4.79
CA ILE A 305 3.61 -4.83 4.40
C ILE A 305 2.18 -4.68 4.91
N GLN A 306 1.99 -3.87 5.96
CA GLN A 306 0.68 -3.60 6.56
C GLN A 306 0.33 -2.12 6.46
N ASN A 307 -0.93 -1.82 6.10
CA ASN A 307 -1.45 -0.45 6.00
C ASN A 307 -0.53 0.49 5.21
N ALA A 308 0.12 -0.02 4.17
CA ALA A 308 0.88 0.81 3.25
C ALA A 308 -0.08 1.57 2.32
N VAL A 309 0.31 2.81 1.97
CA VAL A 309 -0.49 3.69 1.12
C VAL A 309 0.04 3.80 -0.30
N ASN A 310 1.28 3.41 -0.54
CA ASN A 310 1.94 3.45 -1.84
C ASN A 310 2.29 2.07 -2.41
N VAL A 311 1.85 1.02 -1.76
CA VAL A 311 1.98 -0.37 -2.22
C VAL A 311 0.78 -1.17 -1.73
N PRO A 312 0.36 -2.23 -2.44
CA PRO A 312 -0.75 -3.08 -2.00
C PRO A 312 -0.51 -3.63 -0.59
N SER A 313 -1.49 -3.44 0.27
CA SER A 313 -1.42 -3.83 1.68
C SER A 313 -2.26 -5.08 1.92
N VAL A 314 -1.67 -6.03 2.65
CA VAL A 314 -2.30 -7.27 3.08
C VAL A 314 -2.11 -7.46 4.58
N SER A 315 -2.95 -8.28 5.21
CA SER A 315 -2.75 -8.65 6.62
C SER A 315 -1.48 -9.50 6.78
N ALA A 316 -0.98 -9.65 8.00
CA ALA A 316 0.18 -10.51 8.27
C ALA A 316 -0.10 -11.98 7.92
N GLU A 317 -1.32 -12.45 8.14
CA GLU A 317 -1.77 -13.81 7.82
C GLU A 317 -1.86 -14.02 6.29
N GLU A 318 -2.47 -13.07 5.57
CA GLU A 318 -2.49 -13.08 4.11
C GLU A 318 -1.07 -13.04 3.54
N TYR A 319 -0.19 -12.19 4.08
CA TYR A 319 1.21 -12.11 3.64
C TYR A 319 1.95 -13.44 3.83
N ALA A 320 1.80 -14.08 4.99
CA ALA A 320 2.43 -15.38 5.26
C ALA A 320 1.98 -16.45 4.25
N THR A 321 0.70 -16.44 3.85
CA THR A 321 0.15 -17.35 2.84
C THR A 321 0.67 -17.02 1.43
N MET A 322 0.84 -15.75 1.10
CA MET A 322 1.26 -15.27 -0.21
C MET A 322 2.79 -15.31 -0.42
N GLN A 323 3.56 -15.20 0.65
CA GLN A 323 5.02 -15.05 0.62
C GLN A 323 5.73 -16.14 -0.20
N PRO A 324 5.39 -17.44 -0.13
CA PRO A 324 5.99 -18.46 -1.00
C PRO A 324 5.72 -18.21 -2.49
N TYR A 325 4.54 -17.66 -2.85
CA TYR A 325 4.21 -17.31 -4.23
C TYR A 325 4.88 -16.03 -4.71
N ILE A 326 5.13 -15.07 -3.81
CA ILE A 326 5.95 -13.88 -4.12
C ILE A 326 7.38 -14.32 -4.46
N VAL A 327 7.95 -15.23 -3.66
CA VAL A 327 9.28 -15.81 -3.91
C VAL A 327 9.30 -16.63 -5.21
N LEU A 328 8.28 -17.44 -5.46
CA LEU A 328 8.12 -18.19 -6.72
C LEU A 328 8.12 -17.23 -7.92
N ALA A 329 7.30 -16.18 -7.87
CA ALA A 329 7.18 -15.19 -8.93
C ALA A 329 8.52 -14.47 -9.21
N GLU A 330 9.22 -14.04 -8.16
CA GLU A 330 10.53 -13.41 -8.27
C GLU A 330 11.56 -14.34 -8.93
N ARG A 331 11.62 -15.60 -8.50
CA ARG A 331 12.55 -16.59 -9.06
C ARG A 331 12.21 -16.97 -10.49
N MET A 332 10.92 -17.12 -10.83
CA MET A 332 10.48 -17.35 -12.21
C MET A 332 10.80 -16.16 -13.12
N GLY A 333 10.58 -14.94 -12.64
CA GLY A 333 10.95 -13.73 -13.36
C GLY A 333 12.46 -13.62 -13.60
N ALA A 334 13.25 -13.90 -12.57
CA ALA A 334 14.72 -13.91 -12.68
C ALA A 334 15.22 -15.01 -13.61
N PHE A 335 14.60 -16.19 -13.61
CA PHE A 335 14.90 -17.26 -14.53
C PHE A 335 14.65 -16.84 -15.98
N LEU A 336 13.45 -16.34 -16.28
CA LEU A 336 13.07 -15.88 -17.61
C LEU A 336 14.02 -14.82 -18.16
N ALA A 337 14.32 -13.80 -17.35
CA ALA A 337 15.20 -12.71 -17.80
C ALA A 337 16.62 -13.18 -18.13
N GLN A 338 17.12 -14.22 -17.43
CA GLN A 338 18.47 -14.75 -17.68
C GLN A 338 18.53 -15.74 -18.86
N VAL A 339 17.43 -16.42 -19.19
CA VAL A 339 17.40 -17.33 -20.34
C VAL A 339 17.00 -16.63 -21.63
N SER A 340 16.29 -15.50 -21.56
CA SER A 340 15.87 -14.70 -22.71
C SER A 340 17.00 -13.86 -23.30
N GLU A 341 16.85 -13.49 -24.57
CA GLU A 341 17.72 -12.58 -25.30
C GLU A 341 16.90 -11.41 -25.87
N GLY A 342 17.57 -10.26 -26.09
CA GLY A 342 16.92 -9.05 -26.58
C GLY A 342 16.30 -8.17 -25.50
N SER A 343 15.67 -7.06 -25.92
CA SER A 343 15.02 -6.10 -25.02
C SER A 343 13.63 -6.59 -24.63
N ILE A 344 13.31 -6.55 -23.36
CA ILE A 344 12.00 -6.98 -22.84
C ILE A 344 10.95 -5.95 -23.24
N GLU A 345 9.81 -6.39 -23.77
CA GLU A 345 8.70 -5.57 -24.25
C GLU A 345 7.42 -5.80 -23.44
N GLU A 346 7.14 -7.08 -23.08
CA GLU A 346 5.89 -7.44 -22.41
C GLU A 346 6.11 -8.56 -21.38
N ILE A 347 5.42 -8.43 -20.26
CA ILE A 347 5.34 -9.42 -19.19
C ILE A 347 3.86 -9.77 -19.01
N SER A 348 3.48 -11.02 -19.27
CA SER A 348 2.11 -11.49 -19.02
C SER A 348 2.10 -12.52 -17.90
N ILE A 349 1.27 -12.27 -16.87
CA ILE A 349 1.17 -13.11 -15.68
C ILE A 349 -0.22 -13.73 -15.61
N ARG A 350 -0.29 -15.05 -15.44
CA ARG A 350 -1.55 -15.77 -15.28
C ARG A 350 -1.57 -16.51 -13.95
N TYR A 351 -2.61 -16.25 -13.19
CA TYR A 351 -2.90 -16.90 -11.92
C TYR A 351 -3.98 -17.96 -12.13
N SER A 352 -3.74 -19.18 -11.67
CA SER A 352 -4.69 -20.29 -11.81
C SER A 352 -4.91 -21.01 -10.48
N GLY A 353 -6.15 -21.41 -10.18
CA GLY A 353 -6.53 -22.00 -8.90
C GLY A 353 -6.77 -20.95 -7.81
N HIS A 354 -6.54 -21.29 -6.54
CA HIS A 354 -6.83 -20.42 -5.40
C HIS A 354 -6.11 -19.06 -5.44
N ILE A 355 -4.89 -19.00 -5.96
CA ILE A 355 -4.15 -17.73 -6.09
C ILE A 355 -4.85 -16.72 -7.01
N ALA A 356 -5.76 -17.17 -7.90
CA ALA A 356 -6.53 -16.27 -8.76
C ALA A 356 -7.59 -15.46 -8.02
N GLU A 357 -7.92 -15.83 -6.78
CA GLU A 357 -8.89 -15.17 -5.91
C GLU A 357 -8.23 -14.17 -4.94
N TRP A 358 -6.90 -14.14 -4.91
CA TRP A 358 -6.13 -13.27 -4.02
C TRP A 358 -5.92 -11.87 -4.62
N LYS A 359 -5.45 -10.94 -3.78
CA LYS A 359 -4.86 -9.68 -4.21
C LYS A 359 -3.46 -9.97 -4.76
N THR A 360 -3.34 -10.09 -6.08
CA THR A 360 -2.14 -10.61 -6.74
C THR A 360 -1.03 -9.60 -6.98
N GLU A 361 -1.25 -8.34 -6.64
CA GLU A 361 -0.31 -7.25 -6.96
C GLU A 361 1.09 -7.45 -6.36
N LEU A 362 1.20 -8.03 -5.14
CA LEU A 362 2.52 -8.33 -4.55
C LEU A 362 3.23 -9.47 -5.30
N ILE A 363 2.49 -10.46 -5.79
CA ILE A 363 3.03 -11.55 -6.60
C ILE A 363 3.50 -11.01 -7.96
N ARG A 364 2.68 -10.15 -8.59
CA ARG A 364 3.06 -9.41 -9.80
C ARG A 364 4.36 -8.63 -9.60
N ASN A 365 4.42 -7.82 -8.53
CA ASN A 365 5.60 -7.01 -8.23
C ASN A 365 6.83 -7.88 -7.97
N GLY A 366 6.66 -9.07 -7.39
CA GLY A 366 7.71 -10.08 -7.25
C GLY A 366 8.26 -10.55 -8.61
N ALA A 367 7.38 -10.88 -9.56
CA ALA A 367 7.78 -11.28 -10.92
C ALA A 367 8.55 -10.15 -11.63
N ILE A 368 8.02 -8.94 -11.62
CA ILE A 368 8.66 -7.76 -12.23
C ILE A 368 10.02 -7.48 -11.58
N LYS A 369 10.10 -7.50 -10.25
CA LYS A 369 11.36 -7.37 -9.48
C LYS A 369 12.39 -8.39 -9.95
N GLY A 370 12.01 -9.67 -10.06
CA GLY A 370 12.90 -10.74 -10.52
C GLY A 370 13.47 -10.46 -11.89
N ILE A 371 12.63 -9.99 -12.83
CA ILE A 371 13.01 -9.64 -14.20
C ILE A 371 13.95 -8.42 -14.21
N LEU A 372 13.54 -7.33 -13.59
CA LEU A 372 14.26 -6.06 -13.65
C LEU A 372 15.66 -6.14 -13.01
N ASN A 373 15.79 -6.86 -11.91
CA ASN A 373 17.05 -6.96 -11.16
C ASN A 373 18.17 -7.73 -11.88
N GLN A 374 17.89 -8.31 -13.04
CA GLN A 374 18.91 -8.92 -13.90
C GLN A 374 19.62 -7.90 -14.80
N ALA A 375 19.01 -6.74 -15.04
CA ALA A 375 19.48 -5.74 -15.98
C ALA A 375 19.74 -4.35 -15.34
N LEU A 376 19.28 -4.11 -14.10
CA LEU A 376 19.34 -2.81 -13.45
C LEU A 376 20.50 -2.73 -12.44
N GLU A 377 21.23 -1.63 -12.44
CA GLU A 377 22.17 -1.26 -11.37
C GLU A 377 21.39 -0.91 -10.08
N GLU A 378 20.34 -0.14 -10.21
CA GLU A 378 19.44 0.22 -9.10
C GLU A 378 18.38 -0.87 -8.93
N LYS A 379 18.38 -1.53 -7.77
CA LYS A 379 17.55 -2.71 -7.54
C LYS A 379 16.08 -2.34 -7.34
N ALA A 380 15.23 -2.93 -8.15
CA ALA A 380 13.80 -2.94 -7.93
C ALA A 380 13.44 -3.77 -6.67
N ASN A 381 12.37 -3.37 -5.98
CA ASN A 381 11.78 -4.09 -4.85
C ASN A 381 10.25 -4.21 -5.01
N LEU A 382 9.55 -4.75 -4.02
CA LEU A 382 8.09 -4.94 -4.11
C LEU A 382 7.30 -3.62 -4.14
N VAL A 383 7.92 -2.50 -3.75
CA VAL A 383 7.29 -1.17 -3.75
C VAL A 383 7.38 -0.50 -5.11
N ASN A 384 8.59 -0.45 -5.69
CA ASN A 384 8.86 0.33 -6.90
C ASN A 384 8.86 -0.47 -8.21
N ALA A 385 8.80 -1.81 -8.16
CA ALA A 385 8.92 -2.65 -9.36
C ALA A 385 7.90 -2.28 -10.45
N ALA A 386 6.63 -2.09 -10.10
CA ALA A 386 5.60 -1.70 -11.05
C ALA A 386 5.84 -0.30 -11.64
N ALA A 387 6.22 0.68 -10.80
CA ALA A 387 6.52 2.04 -11.24
C ALA A 387 7.75 2.09 -12.19
N ILE A 388 8.80 1.30 -11.89
CA ILE A 388 9.96 1.19 -12.77
C ILE A 388 9.59 0.54 -14.11
N ALA A 389 8.75 -0.50 -14.11
CA ALA A 389 8.28 -1.15 -15.33
C ALA A 389 7.50 -0.17 -16.21
N ASP A 390 6.57 0.59 -15.62
CA ASP A 390 5.76 1.60 -16.31
C ASP A 390 6.64 2.74 -16.88
N ALA A 391 7.54 3.30 -16.08
CA ALA A 391 8.48 4.35 -16.52
C ALA A 391 9.39 3.89 -17.68
N ARG A 392 9.62 2.59 -17.82
CA ARG A 392 10.38 1.98 -18.92
C ARG A 392 9.53 1.55 -20.11
N GLY A 393 8.21 1.78 -20.05
CA GLY A 393 7.29 1.40 -21.12
C GLY A 393 7.07 -0.12 -21.25
N LEU A 394 7.39 -0.90 -20.22
CA LEU A 394 7.15 -2.34 -20.20
C LEU A 394 5.65 -2.60 -20.04
N ARG A 395 5.07 -3.36 -20.95
CA ARG A 395 3.68 -3.75 -20.89
C ARG A 395 3.51 -4.91 -19.91
N VAL A 396 2.71 -4.71 -18.86
CA VAL A 396 2.40 -5.75 -17.87
C VAL A 396 0.94 -6.12 -17.95
N LEU A 397 0.65 -7.39 -18.23
CA LEU A 397 -0.70 -7.94 -18.39
C LEU A 397 -0.96 -9.00 -17.32
N GLU A 398 -2.16 -8.99 -16.74
CA GLU A 398 -2.58 -9.98 -15.75
C GLU A 398 -3.86 -10.69 -16.19
N SER A 399 -3.96 -11.99 -15.89
CA SER A 399 -5.17 -12.78 -16.13
C SER A 399 -5.41 -13.79 -15.00
N HIS A 400 -6.68 -13.95 -14.61
CA HIS A 400 -7.09 -14.78 -13.48
C HIS A 400 -8.03 -15.90 -13.94
N LYS A 401 -7.76 -17.16 -13.53
CA LYS A 401 -8.55 -18.33 -13.86
C LYS A 401 -8.81 -19.14 -12.57
N ALA A 402 -10.00 -19.00 -11.99
CA ALA A 402 -10.35 -19.64 -10.72
C ALA A 402 -10.38 -21.18 -10.78
N LYS A 403 -10.62 -21.80 -11.95
CA LYS A 403 -10.54 -23.26 -12.11
C LYS A 403 -9.08 -23.71 -12.17
N ALA A 404 -8.69 -24.62 -11.26
CA ALA A 404 -7.41 -25.27 -11.31
C ALA A 404 -7.20 -25.96 -12.67
N SER A 405 -6.00 -25.84 -13.24
CA SER A 405 -5.57 -26.64 -14.38
C SER A 405 -5.44 -28.09 -13.90
N THR A 406 -5.98 -29.03 -14.67
CA THR A 406 -5.92 -30.47 -14.41
C THR A 406 -4.47 -30.94 -14.27
N GLY A 407 -3.97 -31.13 -13.05
CA GLY A 407 -2.58 -31.53 -12.84
C GLY A 407 -2.12 -31.63 -11.39
N GLY A 408 -3.04 -31.65 -10.40
CA GLY A 408 -2.69 -31.96 -9.00
C GLY A 408 -2.08 -30.83 -8.17
N ALA A 409 -1.57 -29.76 -8.75
CA ALA A 409 -1.17 -28.57 -8.03
C ALA A 409 -2.38 -27.65 -7.83
N GLY A 410 -2.75 -27.34 -6.57
CA GLY A 410 -3.94 -26.55 -6.24
C GLY A 410 -3.90 -25.11 -6.79
N SER A 411 -2.70 -24.55 -7.02
CA SER A 411 -2.47 -23.22 -7.60
C SER A 411 -1.23 -23.21 -8.48
N VAL A 412 -1.34 -22.60 -9.65
CA VAL A 412 -0.25 -22.49 -10.64
C VAL A 412 -0.08 -21.04 -11.07
N LEU A 413 1.15 -20.55 -11.01
CA LEU A 413 1.57 -19.27 -11.58
C LEU A 413 2.19 -19.52 -12.95
N SER A 414 1.80 -18.75 -13.98
CA SER A 414 2.45 -18.76 -15.29
C SER A 414 2.95 -17.35 -15.61
N ILE A 415 4.19 -17.26 -16.09
CA ILE A 415 4.77 -15.98 -16.53
C ILE A 415 5.23 -16.17 -17.98
N PHE A 416 4.80 -15.24 -18.82
CA PHE A 416 5.21 -15.10 -20.21
C PHE A 416 6.08 -13.86 -20.32
N LEU A 417 7.20 -13.97 -20.96
CA LEU A 417 8.11 -12.87 -21.25
C LEU A 417 8.31 -12.77 -22.75
N LYS A 418 7.94 -11.62 -23.30
CA LYS A 418 8.20 -11.29 -24.69
C LYS A 418 9.32 -10.28 -24.77
N SER A 419 10.34 -10.60 -25.55
CA SER A 419 11.43 -9.70 -25.91
C SER A 419 11.37 -9.36 -27.40
N SER A 420 12.24 -8.47 -27.85
CA SER A 420 12.39 -8.13 -29.26
C SER A 420 12.82 -9.31 -30.17
N SER A 421 13.34 -10.39 -29.59
CA SER A 421 13.88 -11.54 -30.33
C SER A 421 13.22 -12.87 -30.00
N GLU A 422 12.67 -13.05 -28.82
CA GLU A 422 12.20 -14.34 -28.31
C GLU A 422 10.94 -14.18 -27.45
N GLU A 423 10.17 -15.26 -27.35
CA GLU A 423 9.07 -15.39 -26.38
C GLU A 423 9.34 -16.64 -25.53
N HIS A 424 9.28 -16.48 -24.22
CA HIS A 424 9.43 -17.56 -23.26
C HIS A 424 8.26 -17.64 -22.30
N MET A 425 7.94 -18.84 -21.85
CA MET A 425 6.87 -19.09 -20.89
C MET A 425 7.30 -20.12 -19.87
N VAL A 426 7.09 -19.80 -18.59
CA VAL A 426 7.28 -20.74 -17.49
C VAL A 426 6.03 -20.89 -16.66
N LYS A 427 5.81 -22.10 -16.12
CA LYS A 427 4.80 -22.34 -15.08
C LYS A 427 5.50 -22.86 -13.84
N GLY A 428 5.01 -22.44 -12.70
CA GLY A 428 5.50 -22.89 -11.39
C GLY A 428 4.40 -23.01 -10.37
N ALA A 429 4.69 -23.74 -9.32
CA ALA A 429 3.82 -23.88 -8.15
C ALA A 429 4.65 -23.91 -6.88
N VAL A 430 4.00 -23.65 -5.76
CA VAL A 430 4.55 -23.90 -4.43
C VAL A 430 4.11 -25.29 -3.99
N LEU A 431 5.07 -26.15 -3.76
CA LEU A 431 4.83 -27.54 -3.31
C LEU A 431 5.30 -27.71 -1.86
N HIS A 432 4.73 -28.67 -1.16
CA HIS A 432 5.09 -28.99 0.24
C HIS A 432 5.06 -27.82 1.23
N GLY A 433 4.17 -26.84 0.96
CA GLY A 433 3.95 -25.69 1.85
C GLY A 433 4.74 -24.44 1.49
N ASP A 434 6.01 -24.54 1.11
CA ASP A 434 6.88 -23.38 0.86
C ASP A 434 7.92 -23.54 -0.26
N ALA A 435 8.01 -24.71 -0.90
CA ALA A 435 9.03 -25.01 -1.90
C ALA A 435 8.63 -24.51 -3.31
N PRO A 436 9.27 -23.46 -3.86
CA PRO A 436 9.03 -23.01 -5.23
C PRO A 436 9.56 -24.04 -6.24
N ARG A 437 8.69 -24.50 -7.12
CA ARG A 437 9.04 -25.45 -8.19
C ARG A 437 8.70 -24.90 -9.57
N LEU A 438 9.61 -25.05 -10.49
CA LEU A 438 9.37 -24.92 -11.92
C LEU A 438 8.66 -26.19 -12.40
N LEU A 439 7.56 -26.06 -13.13
CA LEU A 439 6.77 -27.18 -13.63
C LEU A 439 6.76 -27.28 -15.15
N HIS A 440 7.09 -26.18 -15.84
CA HIS A 440 6.97 -26.13 -17.29
C HIS A 440 7.81 -25.00 -17.86
N VAL A 441 8.47 -25.23 -18.98
CA VAL A 441 9.22 -24.24 -19.76
C VAL A 441 8.93 -24.45 -21.25
N ASP A 442 8.47 -23.43 -21.97
CA ASP A 442 8.29 -23.36 -23.42
C ASP A 442 7.59 -24.57 -24.05
N GLY A 443 6.52 -25.05 -23.43
CA GLY A 443 5.76 -26.19 -23.95
C GLY A 443 6.28 -27.57 -23.50
N ILE A 444 7.27 -27.62 -22.61
CA ILE A 444 7.86 -28.84 -22.08
C ILE A 444 7.66 -28.91 -20.57
N ASP A 445 7.07 -30.00 -20.08
CA ASP A 445 6.92 -30.25 -18.65
C ASP A 445 8.27 -30.68 -18.06
N VAL A 446 8.71 -29.97 -17.03
CA VAL A 446 9.96 -30.23 -16.30
C VAL A 446 9.78 -29.78 -14.87
N GLU A 447 9.87 -30.69 -13.91
CA GLU A 447 9.82 -30.36 -12.49
C GLU A 447 11.24 -30.16 -11.95
N ALA A 448 11.55 -28.92 -11.54
CA ALA A 448 12.88 -28.56 -11.06
C ALA A 448 12.80 -27.60 -9.87
N PRO A 449 13.75 -27.66 -8.91
CA PRO A 449 13.88 -26.65 -7.88
C PRO A 449 14.24 -25.30 -8.50
N LEU A 450 13.61 -24.23 -8.00
CA LEU A 450 13.93 -22.85 -8.40
C LEU A 450 14.75 -22.20 -7.28
N GLU A 451 16.03 -22.55 -7.19
CA GLU A 451 16.91 -22.01 -6.16
C GLU A 451 18.39 -21.99 -6.58
N ARG A 452 19.14 -21.04 -6.02
CA ARG A 452 20.60 -20.93 -6.14
C ARG A 452 21.12 -20.90 -7.59
N ASN A 453 21.97 -21.84 -7.97
CA ASN A 453 22.65 -21.87 -9.26
C ASN A 453 22.10 -22.99 -10.12
N LEU A 454 21.57 -22.62 -11.27
CA LEU A 454 21.00 -23.55 -12.23
C LEU A 454 21.75 -23.43 -13.56
N ILE A 455 21.79 -24.52 -14.31
CA ILE A 455 22.13 -24.53 -15.73
C ILE A 455 20.87 -24.87 -16.50
N TYR A 456 20.41 -23.95 -17.35
CA TYR A 456 19.35 -24.19 -18.32
C TYR A 456 19.97 -24.71 -19.61
N LEU A 457 19.52 -25.87 -20.04
CA LEU A 457 19.92 -26.50 -21.32
C LEU A 457 18.70 -26.73 -22.18
N ARG A 458 18.79 -26.37 -23.45
CA ARG A 458 17.84 -26.76 -24.49
C ARG A 458 18.61 -27.61 -25.51
N ASN A 459 18.16 -28.83 -25.75
CA ASN A 459 18.88 -29.79 -26.58
C ASN A 459 17.93 -30.70 -27.37
N ARG A 460 18.46 -31.35 -28.39
CA ARG A 460 17.81 -32.51 -29.03
C ARG A 460 17.96 -33.72 -28.10
N ASP A 461 16.85 -34.44 -27.91
CA ASP A 461 16.82 -35.67 -27.09
C ASP A 461 17.46 -36.82 -27.81
N VAL A 462 18.76 -36.99 -27.66
CA VAL A 462 19.54 -38.09 -28.22
C VAL A 462 20.38 -38.77 -27.15
N PRO A 463 20.65 -40.09 -27.27
CA PRO A 463 21.46 -40.80 -26.29
C PRO A 463 22.83 -40.16 -26.08
N GLY A 464 23.31 -40.18 -24.83
CA GLY A 464 24.63 -39.70 -24.43
C GLY A 464 24.74 -38.22 -24.08
N VAL A 465 23.71 -37.39 -24.30
CA VAL A 465 23.76 -35.97 -23.94
C VAL A 465 23.95 -35.77 -22.44
N ILE A 466 23.14 -36.42 -21.60
CA ILE A 466 23.23 -36.33 -20.14
C ILE A 466 24.62 -36.77 -19.65
N GLY A 467 25.14 -37.88 -20.18
CA GLY A 467 26.48 -38.36 -19.82
C GLY A 467 27.58 -37.36 -20.15
N LYS A 468 27.53 -36.72 -21.31
CA LYS A 468 28.50 -35.68 -21.72
C LYS A 468 28.40 -34.45 -20.84
N VAL A 469 27.16 -33.99 -20.49
CA VAL A 469 26.94 -32.88 -19.58
C VAL A 469 27.53 -33.22 -18.22
N GLY A 470 27.23 -34.39 -17.65
CA GLY A 470 27.77 -34.83 -16.36
C GLY A 470 29.30 -34.96 -16.36
N THR A 471 29.91 -35.48 -17.45
CA THR A 471 31.37 -35.56 -17.59
C THR A 471 32.01 -34.17 -17.58
N ILE A 472 31.52 -33.23 -18.37
CA ILE A 472 32.04 -31.87 -18.45
C ILE A 472 31.95 -31.19 -17.05
N LEU A 473 30.80 -31.29 -16.36
CA LEU A 473 30.63 -30.72 -15.05
C LEU A 473 31.57 -31.36 -14.01
N GLY A 474 31.73 -32.68 -14.06
CA GLY A 474 32.65 -33.42 -13.19
C GLY A 474 34.13 -33.06 -13.40
N GLU A 475 34.57 -32.90 -14.66
CA GLU A 475 35.92 -32.46 -15.01
C GLU A 475 36.22 -31.05 -14.48
N GLU A 476 35.21 -30.21 -14.44
CA GLU A 476 35.30 -28.83 -13.90
C GLU A 476 35.03 -28.76 -12.36
N SER A 477 34.96 -29.91 -11.71
CA SER A 477 34.69 -30.02 -10.26
C SER A 477 33.38 -29.37 -9.82
N ILE A 478 32.35 -29.34 -10.68
CA ILE A 478 31.01 -28.82 -10.40
C ILE A 478 30.12 -30.01 -10.04
N ASN A 479 29.68 -30.03 -8.78
CA ASN A 479 28.76 -31.07 -8.30
C ASN A 479 27.33 -30.80 -8.78
N ILE A 480 26.64 -31.84 -9.20
CA ILE A 480 25.22 -31.81 -9.60
C ILE A 480 24.38 -32.19 -8.40
N ALA A 481 23.56 -31.24 -7.91
CA ALA A 481 22.64 -31.49 -6.80
C ALA A 481 21.29 -32.05 -7.25
N ASP A 482 20.79 -31.61 -8.43
CA ASP A 482 19.58 -32.12 -9.07
C ASP A 482 19.71 -32.02 -10.59
N PHE A 483 19.15 -33.00 -11.31
CA PHE A 483 19.12 -33.04 -12.78
C PHE A 483 17.70 -33.32 -13.26
N SER A 484 16.96 -32.28 -13.56
CA SER A 484 15.59 -32.37 -14.05
C SER A 484 15.54 -32.26 -15.57
N LEU A 485 14.93 -33.25 -16.25
CA LEU A 485 14.81 -33.32 -17.70
C LEU A 485 13.36 -33.47 -18.12
N GLY A 486 12.90 -32.57 -18.98
CA GLY A 486 11.63 -32.66 -19.68
C GLY A 486 11.80 -32.87 -21.17
N ARG A 487 10.83 -33.52 -21.81
CA ARG A 487 10.80 -33.78 -23.24
C ARG A 487 9.53 -33.24 -23.86
N ARG A 488 9.61 -32.65 -25.05
CA ARG A 488 8.42 -32.28 -25.81
C ARG A 488 7.56 -33.51 -26.12
N ALA A 489 6.25 -33.39 -26.02
CA ALA A 489 5.33 -34.46 -26.38
C ALA A 489 5.60 -34.94 -27.82
N ALA A 490 5.42 -36.24 -28.09
CA ALA A 490 5.61 -36.79 -29.42
C ALA A 490 4.58 -36.18 -30.39
N GLU A 491 5.06 -35.64 -31.50
CA GLU A 491 4.20 -35.43 -32.67
C GLU A 491 3.99 -36.80 -33.37
N LYS A 492 2.75 -37.06 -33.76
CA LYS A 492 2.45 -38.29 -34.51
C LYS A 492 3.28 -38.28 -35.81
N ASP A 493 4.04 -39.35 -36.04
CA ASP A 493 4.81 -39.60 -37.25
C ASP A 493 6.12 -38.80 -37.48
N SER A 494 6.73 -38.21 -36.43
CA SER A 494 8.03 -37.54 -36.55
C SER A 494 9.18 -38.48 -36.18
N GLU A 495 10.09 -38.76 -37.14
CA GLU A 495 11.36 -39.48 -36.91
C GLU A 495 12.48 -38.61 -36.34
N GLN A 496 12.25 -37.29 -36.22
CA GLN A 496 13.28 -36.36 -35.71
C GLN A 496 13.43 -36.45 -34.19
N PRO A 497 14.66 -36.29 -33.65
CA PRO A 497 14.89 -36.22 -32.20
C PRO A 497 14.06 -35.10 -31.59
N ARG A 498 13.33 -35.43 -30.54
CA ARG A 498 12.49 -34.46 -29.82
C ARG A 498 13.33 -33.37 -29.18
N GLU A 499 12.72 -32.27 -28.97
CA GLU A 499 13.30 -31.22 -28.15
C GLU A 499 13.20 -31.60 -26.67
N ALA A 500 14.26 -31.33 -25.90
CA ALA A 500 14.33 -31.52 -24.47
C ALA A 500 14.86 -30.29 -23.80
N ILE A 501 14.39 -30.07 -22.56
CA ILE A 501 14.92 -29.04 -21.66
C ILE A 501 15.43 -29.73 -20.41
N ALA A 502 16.67 -29.41 -20.02
CA ALA A 502 17.21 -29.81 -18.74
C ALA A 502 17.44 -28.57 -17.87
N VAL A 503 17.05 -28.67 -16.62
CA VAL A 503 17.37 -27.71 -15.55
C VAL A 503 18.24 -28.45 -14.55
N VAL A 504 19.50 -28.06 -14.45
CA VAL A 504 20.49 -28.75 -13.63
C VAL A 504 20.86 -27.84 -12.46
N HIS A 505 20.53 -28.26 -11.25
CA HIS A 505 20.93 -27.58 -10.03
C HIS A 505 22.36 -27.98 -9.66
N VAL A 506 23.23 -27.00 -9.47
CA VAL A 506 24.66 -27.23 -9.21
C VAL A 506 25.14 -26.49 -7.98
N ASP A 507 26.15 -27.05 -7.35
CA ASP A 507 26.85 -26.41 -6.26
C ASP A 507 27.84 -25.37 -6.80
N GLY A 508 27.68 -24.12 -6.35
CA GLY A 508 28.60 -23.05 -6.71
C GLY A 508 28.26 -22.34 -8.04
N ARG A 509 29.11 -21.43 -8.43
CA ARG A 509 28.96 -20.58 -9.61
C ARG A 509 29.44 -21.32 -10.86
N VAL A 510 28.70 -21.23 -11.95
CA VAL A 510 29.07 -21.82 -13.25
C VAL A 510 29.87 -20.78 -14.05
N PRO A 511 31.15 -21.05 -14.36
CA PRO A 511 31.96 -20.18 -15.23
C PRO A 511 31.50 -20.22 -16.69
N GLU A 512 31.74 -19.16 -17.45
CA GLU A 512 31.35 -19.10 -18.88
C GLU A 512 32.13 -20.13 -19.75
N GLU A 513 33.36 -20.49 -19.34
CA GLU A 513 34.14 -21.53 -20.00
C GLU A 513 33.41 -22.88 -19.99
N VAL A 514 32.73 -23.20 -18.87
CA VAL A 514 31.94 -24.43 -18.74
C VAL A 514 30.73 -24.39 -19.65
N LEU A 515 30.03 -23.27 -19.73
CA LEU A 515 28.88 -23.09 -20.63
C LEU A 515 29.35 -23.22 -22.10
N THR A 516 30.51 -22.68 -22.43
CA THR A 516 31.12 -22.82 -23.77
C THR A 516 31.39 -24.29 -24.10
N LYS A 517 31.96 -25.06 -23.15
CA LYS A 517 32.15 -26.51 -23.33
C LYS A 517 30.81 -27.26 -23.51
N LEU A 518 29.79 -26.90 -22.72
CA LEU A 518 28.45 -27.50 -22.88
C LEU A 518 27.85 -27.22 -24.27
N ARG A 519 28.06 -26.03 -24.82
CA ARG A 519 27.61 -25.64 -26.17
C ARG A 519 28.37 -26.39 -27.29
N THR A 520 29.53 -26.99 -27.04
CA THR A 520 30.23 -27.83 -28.03
C THR A 520 29.56 -29.19 -28.24
N ILE A 521 28.67 -29.61 -27.35
CA ILE A 521 27.90 -30.84 -27.52
C ILE A 521 26.94 -30.64 -28.69
N PRO A 522 27.01 -31.43 -29.80
CA PRO A 522 26.24 -31.16 -31.04
C PRO A 522 24.73 -31.13 -30.85
N ALA A 523 24.22 -31.81 -29.84
CA ALA A 523 22.80 -31.85 -29.54
C ALA A 523 22.33 -30.63 -28.72
N VAL A 524 23.23 -29.88 -28.05
CA VAL A 524 22.90 -28.73 -27.23
C VAL A 524 22.71 -27.50 -28.12
N GLN A 525 21.53 -26.92 -28.06
CA GLN A 525 21.14 -25.72 -28.81
C GLN A 525 21.35 -24.44 -27.99
N LYS A 526 21.07 -24.47 -26.70
CA LYS A 526 21.24 -23.34 -25.79
C LYS A 526 21.75 -23.83 -24.41
N ALA A 527 22.71 -23.15 -23.84
CA ALA A 527 23.19 -23.37 -22.47
C ALA A 527 23.38 -22.03 -21.79
N LYS A 528 22.69 -21.80 -20.68
CA LYS A 528 22.72 -20.57 -19.88
C LYS A 528 22.90 -20.91 -18.40
N ALA A 529 23.74 -20.17 -17.71
CA ALA A 529 23.73 -20.20 -16.24
C ALA A 529 22.64 -19.26 -15.72
N VAL A 530 21.89 -19.73 -14.76
CA VAL A 530 20.84 -18.96 -14.08
C VAL A 530 21.17 -18.91 -12.59
N ARG A 531 21.20 -17.71 -12.04
CA ARG A 531 21.46 -17.48 -10.63
C ARG A 531 20.20 -16.91 -9.96
N LEU A 532 19.67 -17.65 -8.99
CA LEU A 532 18.52 -17.25 -8.18
C LEU A 532 18.97 -16.93 -6.75
N PHE A 533 18.14 -16.15 -6.05
CA PHE A 533 18.42 -15.61 -4.71
C PHE A 533 17.93 -16.55 -3.60
#